data_369f85f929523365b34ce06400a7dbfe
#
_entry.id   369f85f929523365b34ce06400a7dbfe
#
_cell.length_a   1.000
_cell.length_b   1.000
_cell.length_c   1.000
_cell.angle_alpha   90.00
_cell.angle_beta   90.00
_cell.angle_gamma   90.00
#
_symmetry.space_group_name_H-M   'P 1'
#
loop_
_entity.id
_entity.type
_entity.pdbx_description
1 polymer ?
#
loop_
_entity_poly.entity_id
_entity_poly.type
_entity_poly.pdbx_seq_one_letter_code
_entity_poly.pdbx_strand_id
1 'polypeptide(L)'
;MAKVYQAALRAPDHAWLRPWRFIEASGSGREKLGEALARSAKRMNIDDEEKLSRYKVLPQKAPVVITLIAEIVDKPNVPEIEQIQSTAAAAQNILLALHDMGFGAYWRTGIFTSATNNYIAEELNLSKSSIVLGYLYVGTPNGEGKQIPILDNENFVTYWNN
;
A
#
# COMPACT_ATOMS: atom_id res chain seq x y z
N MET A 1 3.41 -16.07 0.68
CA MET A 1 2.42 -15.01 0.39
C MET A 1 0.97 -15.44 0.64
N ALA A 2 0.52 -16.68 0.32
CA ALA A 2 -0.90 -17.06 0.48
C ALA A 2 -1.47 -16.80 1.89
N LYS A 3 -0.76 -17.18 2.96
CA LYS A 3 -1.18 -16.92 4.37
C LYS A 3 -1.28 -15.41 4.67
N VAL A 4 -0.38 -14.61 4.10
CA VAL A 4 -0.37 -13.15 4.26
C VAL A 4 -1.63 -12.53 3.67
N TYR A 5 -2.03 -12.96 2.46
CA TYR A 5 -3.28 -12.49 1.86
C TYR A 5 -4.51 -13.00 2.61
N GLN A 6 -4.49 -14.24 3.13
CA GLN A 6 -5.59 -14.71 3.98
C GLN A 6 -5.78 -13.83 5.23
N ALA A 7 -4.69 -13.35 5.84
CA ALA A 7 -4.77 -12.38 6.94
C ALA A 7 -5.37 -11.04 6.48
N ALA A 8 -4.94 -10.53 5.32
CA ALA A 8 -5.49 -9.30 4.73
C ALA A 8 -7.01 -9.39 4.53
N LEU A 9 -7.49 -10.51 4.00
CA LEU A 9 -8.92 -10.74 3.74
C LEU A 9 -9.78 -10.87 5.01
N ARG A 10 -9.18 -10.85 6.19
CA ARG A 10 -9.89 -10.80 7.50
C ARG A 10 -10.11 -9.39 8.01
N ALA A 11 -9.68 -8.37 7.29
CA ALA A 11 -9.96 -6.99 7.64
C ALA A 11 -11.46 -6.74 7.75
N PRO A 12 -11.91 -5.88 8.68
CA PRO A 12 -13.31 -5.49 8.74
C PRO A 12 -13.67 -4.59 7.57
N ASP A 13 -14.91 -4.73 7.08
CA ASP A 13 -15.45 -3.85 6.06
C ASP A 13 -16.97 -3.66 6.25
N HIS A 14 -17.48 -2.55 5.74
CA HIS A 14 -18.90 -2.26 5.79
C HIS A 14 -19.62 -2.96 4.63
N ALA A 15 -20.76 -3.56 4.94
CA ALA A 15 -21.68 -4.19 3.97
C ALA A 15 -21.06 -5.30 3.09
N TRP A 16 -19.98 -5.92 3.53
CA TRP A 16 -19.30 -7.02 2.82
C TRP A 16 -18.82 -6.63 1.41
N LEU A 17 -18.46 -5.37 1.21
CA LEU A 17 -17.97 -4.86 -0.08
C LEU A 17 -16.58 -5.42 -0.43
N ARG A 18 -15.76 -5.70 0.58
CA ARG A 18 -14.40 -6.22 0.40
C ARG A 18 -13.62 -5.37 -0.61
N PRO A 19 -13.43 -4.08 -0.33
CA PRO A 19 -12.98 -3.10 -1.32
C PRO A 19 -11.49 -3.23 -1.66
N TRP A 20 -10.75 -4.01 -0.90
CA TRP A 20 -9.31 -4.18 -1.11
C TRP A 20 -8.98 -5.01 -2.34
N ARG A 21 -7.99 -4.54 -3.10
CA ARG A 21 -7.33 -5.26 -4.18
C ARG A 21 -5.83 -5.10 -4.01
N PHE A 22 -5.06 -6.09 -4.46
CA PHE A 22 -3.61 -6.09 -4.36
C PHE A 22 -3.00 -6.48 -5.70
N ILE A 23 -1.92 -5.77 -6.08
CA ILE A 23 -1.05 -6.20 -7.18
C ILE A 23 0.29 -6.58 -6.54
N GLU A 24 0.68 -7.86 -6.64
CA GLU A 24 1.99 -8.32 -6.23
C GLU A 24 2.95 -8.24 -7.41
N ALA A 25 4.02 -7.47 -7.25
CA ALA A 25 5.11 -7.35 -8.21
C ALA A 25 6.36 -8.04 -7.66
N SER A 26 6.79 -9.12 -8.31
CA SER A 26 8.04 -9.84 -8.05
C SER A 26 8.75 -10.14 -9.36
N GLY A 27 10.03 -10.52 -9.33
CA GLY A 27 10.81 -10.77 -10.55
C GLY A 27 10.73 -9.58 -11.52
N SER A 28 10.43 -9.85 -12.79
CA SER A 28 10.23 -8.83 -13.85
C SER A 28 8.98 -7.96 -13.64
N GLY A 29 8.04 -8.37 -12.79
CA GLY A 29 6.88 -7.56 -12.42
C GLY A 29 7.29 -6.25 -11.75
N ARG A 30 8.41 -6.21 -11.03
CA ARG A 30 8.94 -5.00 -10.41
C ARG A 30 9.44 -3.98 -11.45
N GLU A 31 9.98 -4.45 -12.57
CA GLU A 31 10.37 -3.58 -13.69
C GLU A 31 9.13 -2.94 -14.32
N LYS A 32 8.08 -3.75 -14.58
CA LYS A 32 6.79 -3.26 -15.09
C LYS A 32 6.18 -2.21 -14.17
N LEU A 33 6.23 -2.43 -12.85
CA LEU A 33 5.78 -1.45 -11.88
C LEU A 33 6.62 -0.17 -11.96
N GLY A 34 7.95 -0.28 -12.01
CA GLY A 34 8.85 0.88 -12.13
C GLY A 34 8.58 1.73 -13.37
N GLU A 35 8.35 1.09 -14.51
CA GLU A 35 7.96 1.78 -15.74
C GLU A 35 6.63 2.54 -15.59
N ALA A 36 5.61 1.93 -14.94
CA ALA A 36 4.35 2.60 -14.66
C ALA A 36 4.53 3.81 -13.73
N LEU A 37 5.36 3.69 -12.68
CA LEU A 37 5.69 4.80 -11.79
C LEU A 37 6.35 5.96 -12.55
N ALA A 38 7.33 5.66 -13.42
CA ALA A 38 8.01 6.69 -14.19
C ALA A 38 7.08 7.36 -15.20
N ARG A 39 6.22 6.60 -15.92
CA ARG A 39 5.24 7.17 -16.83
C ARG A 39 4.24 8.06 -16.10
N SER A 40 3.72 7.63 -14.94
CA SER A 40 2.80 8.45 -14.16
C SER A 40 3.44 9.75 -13.70
N ALA A 41 4.72 9.72 -13.28
CA ALA A 41 5.48 10.91 -12.90
C ALA A 41 5.69 11.87 -14.09
N LYS A 42 5.98 11.34 -15.27
CA LYS A 42 6.10 12.14 -16.49
C LYS A 42 4.80 12.86 -16.84
N ARG A 43 3.66 12.21 -16.68
CA ARG A 43 2.32 12.83 -16.85
C ARG A 43 2.02 13.94 -15.83
N MET A 44 2.73 13.95 -14.69
CA MET A 44 2.72 15.05 -13.71
C MET A 44 3.70 16.19 -14.06
N ASN A 45 4.23 16.22 -15.29
CA ASN A 45 5.24 17.17 -15.76
C ASN A 45 6.58 17.08 -14.99
N ILE A 46 6.95 15.91 -14.53
CA ILE A 46 8.28 15.63 -13.99
C ILE A 46 9.14 15.16 -15.17
N ASP A 47 9.91 16.09 -15.75
CA ASP A 47 10.75 15.84 -16.95
C ASP A 47 12.24 15.64 -16.62
N ASP A 48 12.59 15.56 -15.32
CA ASP A 48 13.93 15.28 -14.83
C ASP A 48 14.28 13.81 -15.08
N GLU A 49 15.15 13.55 -16.05
CA GLU A 49 15.52 12.19 -16.46
C GLU A 49 16.19 11.39 -15.34
N GLU A 50 16.95 12.03 -14.44
CA GLU A 50 17.54 11.35 -13.29
C GLU A 50 16.44 10.86 -12.32
N LYS A 51 15.46 11.71 -12.04
CA LYS A 51 14.31 11.33 -11.21
C LYS A 51 13.49 10.21 -11.84
N LEU A 52 13.21 10.31 -13.14
CA LEU A 52 12.47 9.27 -13.87
C LEU A 52 13.22 7.93 -13.84
N SER A 53 14.53 7.94 -14.05
CA SER A 53 15.36 6.73 -13.94
C SER A 53 15.34 6.14 -12.53
N ARG A 54 15.37 6.99 -11.50
CA ARG A 54 15.24 6.53 -10.09
C ARG A 54 13.88 5.90 -9.83
N TYR A 55 12.80 6.42 -10.41
CA TYR A 55 11.45 5.84 -10.25
C TYR A 55 11.33 4.47 -10.90
N LYS A 56 11.93 4.26 -12.07
CA LYS A 56 11.97 2.95 -12.75
C LYS A 56 12.60 1.86 -11.88
N VAL A 57 13.66 2.16 -11.18
CA VAL A 57 14.37 1.17 -10.34
C VAL A 57 13.83 1.09 -8.91
N LEU A 58 12.91 1.96 -8.53
CA LEU A 58 12.41 2.06 -7.17
C LEU A 58 11.81 0.74 -6.65
N PRO A 59 10.97 0.00 -7.41
CA PRO A 59 10.41 -1.27 -6.94
C PRO A 59 11.45 -2.39 -6.79
N GLN A 60 12.63 -2.24 -7.37
CA GLN A 60 13.71 -3.24 -7.27
C GLN A 60 14.41 -3.23 -5.91
N LYS A 61 14.11 -2.23 -5.05
CA LYS A 61 14.66 -2.14 -3.68
C LYS A 61 14.17 -3.22 -2.72
N ALA A 62 13.15 -3.99 -3.10
CA ALA A 62 12.66 -5.13 -2.34
C ALA A 62 12.37 -6.31 -3.28
N PRO A 63 12.48 -7.56 -2.81
CA PRO A 63 12.13 -8.74 -3.59
C PRO A 63 10.69 -8.77 -4.07
N VAL A 64 9.78 -8.25 -3.26
CA VAL A 64 8.34 -8.17 -3.54
C VAL A 64 7.83 -6.77 -3.21
N VAL A 65 6.98 -6.23 -4.08
CA VAL A 65 6.24 -4.98 -3.83
C VAL A 65 4.76 -5.26 -4.02
N ILE A 66 3.96 -4.92 -3.01
CA ILE A 66 2.50 -5.08 -3.06
C ILE A 66 1.87 -3.69 -3.20
N THR A 67 1.18 -3.45 -4.31
CA THR A 67 0.36 -2.24 -4.46
C THR A 67 -0.95 -2.42 -3.71
N LEU A 68 -1.30 -1.44 -2.90
CA LEU A 68 -2.53 -1.40 -2.11
C LEU A 68 -3.59 -0.56 -2.84
N ILE A 69 -4.73 -1.15 -3.14
CA ILE A 69 -5.77 -0.54 -3.95
C ILE A 69 -7.11 -0.68 -3.23
N ALA A 70 -7.81 0.44 -3.05
CA ALA A 70 -9.22 0.44 -2.71
C ALA A 70 -10.04 0.54 -4.01
N GLU A 71 -10.89 -0.43 -4.26
CA GLU A 71 -11.84 -0.42 -5.35
C GLU A 71 -13.16 0.15 -4.83
N ILE A 72 -13.44 1.39 -5.17
CA ILE A 72 -14.58 2.13 -4.62
C ILE A 72 -15.85 1.74 -5.36
N VAL A 73 -16.86 1.39 -4.59
CA VAL A 73 -18.20 1.08 -5.08
C VAL A 73 -19.16 2.16 -4.58
N ASP A 74 -19.97 2.70 -5.48
CA ASP A 74 -21.08 3.56 -5.09
C ASP A 74 -22.16 2.69 -4.43
N LYS A 75 -22.23 2.76 -3.11
CA LYS A 75 -23.15 1.98 -2.29
C LYS A 75 -23.84 2.90 -1.29
N PRO A 76 -25.17 2.99 -1.29
CA PRO A 76 -25.91 3.79 -0.29
C PRO A 76 -25.48 3.43 1.14
N ASN A 77 -25.25 4.45 1.95
CA ASN A 77 -24.83 4.36 3.35
C ASN A 77 -23.43 3.74 3.60
N VAL A 78 -22.62 3.58 2.57
CA VAL A 78 -21.22 3.13 2.70
C VAL A 78 -20.29 4.22 2.09
N PRO A 79 -19.84 5.19 2.85
CA PRO A 79 -18.97 6.26 2.35
C PRO A 79 -17.65 5.72 1.79
N GLU A 80 -17.08 6.43 0.82
CA GLU A 80 -15.77 6.11 0.24
C GLU A 80 -14.68 5.97 1.30
N ILE A 81 -14.68 6.86 2.30
CA ILE A 81 -13.67 6.84 3.36
C ILE A 81 -13.66 5.51 4.14
N GLU A 82 -14.80 4.89 4.39
CA GLU A 82 -14.88 3.61 5.08
C GLU A 82 -14.29 2.47 4.24
N GLN A 83 -14.43 2.53 2.91
CA GLN A 83 -13.84 1.58 1.98
C GLN A 83 -12.31 1.73 1.93
N ILE A 84 -11.82 2.96 1.98
CA ILE A 84 -10.39 3.27 2.10
C ILE A 84 -9.84 2.75 3.44
N GLN A 85 -10.54 3.01 4.55
CA GLN A 85 -10.15 2.53 5.90
C GLN A 85 -10.11 1.00 5.97
N SER A 86 -11.08 0.31 5.38
CA SER A 86 -11.09 -1.16 5.28
C SER A 86 -9.87 -1.70 4.54
N THR A 87 -9.48 -1.02 3.44
CA THR A 87 -8.27 -1.38 2.69
C THR A 87 -7.00 -1.11 3.48
N ALA A 88 -6.94 -0.03 4.24
CA ALA A 88 -5.83 0.28 5.15
C ALA A 88 -5.73 -0.77 6.29
N ALA A 89 -6.86 -1.21 6.83
CA ALA A 89 -6.88 -2.30 7.81
C ALA A 89 -6.36 -3.62 7.22
N ALA A 90 -6.72 -3.94 5.98
CA ALA A 90 -6.17 -5.10 5.27
C ALA A 90 -4.66 -4.99 5.07
N ALA A 91 -4.15 -3.80 4.74
CA ALA A 91 -2.71 -3.55 4.63
C ALA A 91 -1.99 -3.75 5.97
N GLN A 92 -2.57 -3.30 7.09
CA GLN A 92 -2.01 -3.53 8.42
C GLN A 92 -1.97 -5.02 8.76
N ASN A 93 -2.99 -5.80 8.39
CA ASN A 93 -2.98 -7.25 8.57
C ASN A 93 -1.85 -7.92 7.76
N ILE A 94 -1.55 -7.43 6.54
CA ILE A 94 -0.39 -7.88 5.75
C ILE A 94 0.91 -7.64 6.53
N LEU A 95 1.09 -6.42 7.07
CA LEU A 95 2.30 -6.05 7.81
C LEU A 95 2.51 -6.94 9.04
N LEU A 96 1.45 -7.18 9.82
CA LEU A 96 1.50 -8.04 11.00
C LEU A 96 1.81 -9.50 10.63
N ALA A 97 1.14 -10.04 9.61
CA ALA A 97 1.37 -11.41 9.15
C ALA A 97 2.81 -11.61 8.62
N LEU A 98 3.35 -10.62 7.89
CA LEU A 98 4.73 -10.65 7.43
C LEU A 98 5.71 -10.63 8.59
N HIS A 99 5.47 -9.77 9.59
CA HIS A 99 6.29 -9.68 10.80
C HIS A 99 6.31 -10.99 11.57
N ASP A 100 5.15 -11.60 11.80
CA ASP A 100 5.02 -12.90 12.47
C ASP A 100 5.77 -14.02 11.75
N MET A 101 5.87 -13.93 10.41
CA MET A 101 6.60 -14.86 9.57
C MET A 101 8.10 -14.54 9.43
N GLY A 102 8.63 -13.54 10.15
CA GLY A 102 10.04 -13.14 10.11
C GLY A 102 10.43 -12.27 8.90
N PHE A 103 9.47 -11.73 8.16
CA PHE A 103 9.74 -10.78 7.08
C PHE A 103 9.63 -9.33 7.54
N GLY A 104 10.40 -8.46 6.89
CA GLY A 104 10.24 -7.01 7.03
C GLY A 104 9.34 -6.46 5.93
N ALA A 105 8.59 -5.43 6.27
CA ALA A 105 7.83 -4.67 5.29
C ALA A 105 7.81 -3.18 5.60
N TYR A 106 7.77 -2.35 4.55
CA TYR A 106 7.73 -0.91 4.65
C TYR A 106 6.61 -0.35 3.77
N TRP A 107 5.67 0.39 4.36
CA TRP A 107 4.61 1.06 3.60
C TRP A 107 5.13 2.39 3.04
N ARG A 108 5.17 2.48 1.74
CA ARG A 108 5.57 3.67 0.99
C ARG A 108 4.37 4.31 0.30
N THR A 109 4.33 5.62 0.39
CA THR A 109 3.34 6.48 -0.30
C THR A 109 4.08 7.47 -1.23
N GLY A 110 4.01 8.76 -0.98
CA GLY A 110 4.65 9.82 -1.75
C GLY A 110 3.86 10.14 -3.02
N ILE A 111 4.56 10.46 -4.10
CA ILE A 111 3.95 10.93 -5.36
C ILE A 111 3.24 9.82 -6.16
N PHE A 112 3.21 8.58 -5.66
CA PHE A 112 2.66 7.44 -6.38
C PHE A 112 1.35 6.91 -5.80
N THR A 113 0.66 7.70 -4.99
CA THR A 113 -0.69 7.39 -4.51
C THR A 113 -1.73 8.21 -5.27
N SER A 114 -2.98 7.76 -5.31
CA SER A 114 -4.05 8.52 -5.96
C SER A 114 -4.30 9.88 -5.32
N ALA A 115 -3.94 10.06 -4.03
CA ALA A 115 -4.02 11.34 -3.35
C ALA A 115 -3.06 12.42 -3.91
N THR A 116 -1.97 12.00 -4.55
CA THR A 116 -0.92 12.91 -5.04
C THR A 116 -0.68 12.80 -6.55
N ASN A 117 -1.22 11.78 -7.20
CA ASN A 117 -0.99 11.47 -8.62
C ASN A 117 -2.25 10.87 -9.26
N ASN A 118 -2.99 11.69 -9.98
CA ASN A 118 -4.22 11.29 -10.66
C ASN A 118 -4.00 10.29 -11.81
N TYR A 119 -2.76 10.07 -12.24
CA TYR A 119 -2.43 9.20 -13.37
C TYR A 119 -2.03 7.79 -12.94
N ILE A 120 -1.72 7.58 -11.66
CA ILE A 120 -1.12 6.30 -11.22
C ILE A 120 -2.07 5.12 -11.40
N ALA A 121 -3.34 5.27 -11.12
CA ALA A 121 -4.32 4.20 -11.28
C ALA A 121 -4.43 3.78 -12.76
N GLU A 122 -4.47 4.75 -13.67
CA GLU A 122 -4.53 4.52 -15.11
C GLU A 122 -3.26 3.83 -15.64
N GLU A 123 -2.07 4.27 -15.19
CA GLU A 123 -0.79 3.65 -15.56
C GLU A 123 -0.64 2.21 -15.05
N LEU A 124 -1.38 1.85 -14.00
CA LEU A 124 -1.48 0.49 -13.50
C LEU A 124 -2.63 -0.31 -14.15
N ASN A 125 -3.32 0.24 -15.16
CA ASN A 125 -4.50 -0.34 -15.81
C ASN A 125 -5.64 -0.67 -14.83
N LEU A 126 -5.84 0.19 -13.84
CA LEU A 126 -6.92 0.07 -12.86
C LEU A 126 -8.19 0.80 -13.36
N SER A 127 -9.31 0.49 -12.73
CA SER A 127 -10.56 1.18 -13.00
C SER A 127 -10.50 2.64 -12.53
N LYS A 128 -11.45 3.47 -13.01
CA LYS A 128 -11.55 4.87 -12.57
C LYS A 128 -11.99 5.00 -11.10
N SER A 129 -12.61 3.95 -10.56
CA SER A 129 -13.00 3.86 -9.15
C SER A 129 -11.90 3.35 -8.24
N SER A 130 -10.74 2.97 -8.78
CA SER A 130 -9.62 2.48 -8.00
C SER A 130 -8.81 3.62 -7.39
N ILE A 131 -8.53 3.52 -6.09
CA ILE A 131 -7.66 4.43 -5.35
C ILE A 131 -6.41 3.69 -4.92
N VAL A 132 -5.25 4.12 -5.38
CA VAL A 132 -3.95 3.59 -4.95
C VAL A 132 -3.55 4.24 -3.63
N LEU A 133 -3.46 3.43 -2.56
CA LEU A 133 -3.13 3.89 -1.21
C LEU A 133 -1.62 3.87 -0.92
N GLY A 134 -0.85 3.12 -1.68
CA GLY A 134 0.59 2.98 -1.51
C GLY A 134 1.10 1.60 -1.85
N TYR A 135 2.32 1.32 -1.39
CA TYR A 135 3.08 0.13 -1.74
C TYR A 135 3.75 -0.46 -0.51
N LEU A 136 3.60 -1.75 -0.28
CA LEU A 136 4.38 -2.47 0.72
C LEU A 136 5.61 -3.08 0.05
N TYR A 137 6.78 -2.62 0.47
CA TYR A 137 8.07 -3.19 0.08
C TYR A 137 8.40 -4.30 1.06
N VAL A 138 8.45 -5.53 0.58
CA VAL A 138 8.58 -6.73 1.41
C VAL A 138 9.89 -7.44 1.12
N GLY A 139 10.61 -7.82 2.18
CA GLY A 139 11.87 -8.55 2.08
C GLY A 139 12.30 -9.17 3.40
N THR A 140 13.42 -9.86 3.41
CA THR A 140 14.05 -10.36 4.62
C THR A 140 14.82 -9.21 5.28
N PRO A 141 14.61 -8.91 6.58
CA PRO A 141 15.39 -7.91 7.29
C PRO A 141 16.88 -8.27 7.26
N ASN A 142 17.72 -7.26 7.02
CA ASN A 142 19.17 -7.42 7.08
C ASN A 142 19.72 -6.59 8.25
N GLY A 143 20.29 -7.28 9.24
CA GLY A 143 20.81 -6.66 10.47
C GLY A 143 19.77 -6.52 11.58
N GLU A 144 20.20 -5.85 12.64
CA GLU A 144 19.34 -5.56 13.80
C GLU A 144 18.29 -4.52 13.44
N GLY A 145 17.04 -4.77 13.85
CA GLY A 145 15.94 -3.83 13.68
C GLY A 145 16.21 -2.53 14.44
N LYS A 146 15.61 -1.43 13.98
CA LYS A 146 15.63 -0.18 14.75
C LYS A 146 14.95 -0.39 16.09
N GLN A 147 15.50 0.19 17.14
CA GLN A 147 14.81 0.26 18.43
C GLN A 147 13.47 0.97 18.23
N ILE A 148 12.41 0.31 18.67
CA ILE A 148 11.07 0.89 18.66
C ILE A 148 10.90 1.65 19.98
N PRO A 149 10.61 2.96 19.98
CA PRO A 149 10.34 3.69 21.20
C PRO A 149 9.10 3.12 21.90
N ILE A 150 9.20 2.92 23.20
CA ILE A 150 8.04 2.61 24.03
C ILE A 150 7.27 3.91 24.21
N LEU A 151 6.04 3.93 23.71
CA LEU A 151 5.15 5.08 23.85
C LEU A 151 4.29 4.90 25.10
N ASP A 152 4.05 5.99 25.79
CA ASP A 152 3.15 6.00 26.92
C ASP A 152 1.70 5.99 26.43
N ASN A 153 0.93 4.97 26.85
CA ASN A 153 -0.46 4.81 26.44
C ASN A 153 -1.35 5.99 26.88
N GLU A 154 -1.03 6.67 27.98
CA GLU A 154 -1.81 7.81 28.48
C GLU A 154 -1.87 8.98 27.48
N ASN A 155 -0.88 9.09 26.59
CA ASN A 155 -0.88 10.09 25.53
C ASN A 155 -1.84 9.78 24.38
N PHE A 156 -2.39 8.56 24.31
CA PHE A 156 -3.19 8.09 23.18
C PHE A 156 -4.53 7.48 23.58
N VAL A 157 -4.71 7.14 24.86
CA VAL A 157 -5.89 6.45 25.37
C VAL A 157 -6.52 7.25 26.49
N THR A 158 -7.79 7.59 26.33
CA THR A 158 -8.58 8.18 27.39
C THR A 158 -9.50 7.10 27.99
N TYR A 159 -9.44 6.90 29.29
CA TYR A 159 -10.28 5.92 30.01
C TYR A 159 -11.52 6.60 30.57
N TRP A 160 -12.69 6.15 30.17
CA TRP A 160 -13.97 6.59 30.72
C TRP A 160 -14.45 5.52 31.75
N ASN A 161 -13.83 5.52 32.93
CA ASN A 161 -14.02 4.53 33.94
C ASN A 161 -14.88 5.09 35.14
N ASN A 162 -15.96 5.77 34.85
CA ASN A 162 -16.85 6.30 35.91
C ASN A 162 -18.11 5.46 36.02
#